data_9515a94a4133be85bd39cbfc398215f6
#
_entry.id   9515a94a4133be85bd39cbfc398215f6
#
_cell.length_a   1.000
_cell.length_b   1.000
_cell.length_c   1.000
_cell.angle_alpha   90.00
_cell.angle_beta   90.00
_cell.angle_gamma   90.00
#
_symmetry.space_group_name_H-M   'P 1'
#
loop_
_entity.id
_entity.type
_entity.pdbx_description
1 polymer ?
#
loop_
_entity_poly.entity_id
_entity_poly.type
_entity_poly.pdbx_seq_one_letter_code
_entity_poly.pdbx_strand_id
1 'polypeptide(L)'
;MLRTSFALTALSVAALVAGCAHGNEAAGTTTVTSGTPSGAKVTGATPKDEAAMRLADEICSREAACSNVGDGAKYRTEEACMADQGATAPVQLSRWSCTPTQTQAGFEECLAAIRSERCETPLPRVDRLVACRSVSVCGR
;
A
#
# COMPACT_ATOMS: atom_id res chain seq x y z
N MET A 1 -19.47 32.74 -32.41
CA MET A 1 -20.57 32.63 -31.45
C MET A 1 -21.38 31.39 -31.81
N LEU A 2 -21.10 30.24 -31.26
CA LEU A 2 -21.92 29.03 -31.36
C LEU A 2 -22.09 28.47 -29.92
N ARG A 3 -23.30 28.55 -29.41
CA ARG A 3 -23.73 27.92 -28.17
C ARG A 3 -24.20 26.51 -28.50
N THR A 4 -23.52 25.50 -27.97
CA THR A 4 -23.98 24.11 -28.01
C THR A 4 -24.47 23.72 -26.61
N SER A 5 -25.79 23.61 -26.49
CA SER A 5 -26.48 23.06 -25.32
C SER A 5 -26.36 21.55 -25.37
N PHE A 6 -25.82 20.93 -24.32
CA PHE A 6 -25.88 19.49 -24.11
C PHE A 6 -26.94 19.18 -23.04
N ALA A 7 -27.91 18.39 -23.45
CA ALA A 7 -29.02 17.91 -22.66
C ALA A 7 -28.52 16.79 -21.72
N LEU A 8 -28.91 16.89 -20.44
CA LEU A 8 -28.77 15.82 -19.45
C LEU A 8 -29.80 14.72 -19.72
N THR A 9 -29.34 13.51 -19.90
CA THR A 9 -30.16 12.28 -19.80
C THR A 9 -29.76 11.51 -18.56
N ALA A 10 -30.60 11.53 -17.55
CA ALA A 10 -30.50 10.69 -16.36
C ALA A 10 -31.05 9.30 -16.68
N LEU A 11 -30.24 8.27 -16.62
CA LEU A 11 -30.65 6.86 -16.60
C LEU A 11 -30.50 6.31 -15.18
N SER A 12 -31.65 6.11 -14.53
CA SER A 12 -31.75 5.38 -13.25
C SER A 12 -31.85 3.88 -13.55
N VAL A 13 -30.85 3.10 -13.12
CA VAL A 13 -30.93 1.64 -13.12
C VAL A 13 -31.09 1.17 -11.67
N ALA A 14 -32.29 0.69 -11.34
CA ALA A 14 -32.57 -0.01 -10.11
C ALA A 14 -32.19 -1.48 -10.27
N ALA A 15 -31.18 -1.96 -9.52
CA ALA A 15 -30.82 -3.37 -9.45
C ALA A 15 -31.44 -3.99 -8.17
N LEU A 16 -32.41 -4.87 -8.37
CA LEU A 16 -32.97 -5.76 -7.35
C LEU A 16 -31.98 -6.91 -7.12
N VAL A 17 -31.42 -7.01 -5.92
CA VAL A 17 -30.63 -8.16 -5.49
C VAL A 17 -31.53 -9.09 -4.68
N ALA A 18 -31.90 -10.22 -5.27
CA ALA A 18 -32.59 -11.31 -4.60
C ALA A 18 -31.61 -12.08 -3.71
N GLY A 19 -31.91 -12.20 -2.44
CA GLY A 19 -31.14 -12.98 -1.49
C GLY A 19 -31.25 -14.48 -1.74
N CYS A 20 -30.15 -15.20 -1.59
CA CYS A 20 -30.12 -16.63 -1.33
C CYS A 20 -29.73 -16.86 0.11
N ALA A 21 -30.73 -17.18 0.94
CA ALA A 21 -30.54 -17.73 2.27
C ALA A 21 -30.14 -19.20 2.13
N HIS A 22 -28.93 -19.56 2.58
CA HIS A 22 -28.63 -20.94 2.94
C HIS A 22 -28.22 -20.90 4.42
N GLY A 23 -29.15 -21.43 5.22
CA GLY A 23 -28.90 -21.66 6.62
C GLY A 23 -27.90 -22.79 6.81
N ASN A 24 -27.02 -22.62 7.75
CA ASN A 24 -26.41 -23.70 8.51
C ASN A 24 -26.17 -23.19 9.92
N GLU A 25 -26.94 -23.69 10.86
CA GLU A 25 -26.78 -23.43 12.28
C GLU A 25 -25.49 -24.10 12.78
N ALA A 26 -24.59 -23.32 13.31
CA ALA A 26 -23.68 -23.78 14.33
C ALA A 26 -23.38 -22.57 15.22
N ALA A 27 -23.81 -22.65 16.47
CA ALA A 27 -23.57 -21.66 17.49
C ALA A 27 -22.06 -21.53 17.73
N GLY A 28 -21.52 -20.39 17.34
CA GLY A 28 -20.17 -19.96 17.68
C GLY A 28 -20.21 -18.44 17.81
N THR A 29 -20.18 -17.95 19.04
CA THR A 29 -20.03 -16.54 19.36
C THR A 29 -18.69 -16.05 18.81
N THR A 30 -18.70 -15.52 17.59
CA THR A 30 -17.52 -14.86 17.02
C THR A 30 -17.65 -13.36 17.25
N THR A 31 -16.95 -12.89 18.24
CA THR A 31 -16.64 -11.48 18.42
C THR A 31 -15.98 -11.00 17.16
N VAL A 32 -16.65 -10.15 16.38
CA VAL A 32 -16.08 -9.48 15.21
C VAL A 32 -15.11 -8.42 15.75
N THR A 33 -13.90 -8.84 16.03
CA THR A 33 -12.78 -7.92 16.16
C THR A 33 -12.44 -7.44 14.76
N SER A 34 -12.63 -6.15 14.51
CA SER A 34 -12.08 -5.47 13.32
C SER A 34 -10.58 -5.72 13.29
N GLY A 35 -10.18 -6.79 12.61
CA GLY A 35 -8.77 -7.13 12.41
C GLY A 35 -8.19 -6.15 11.40
N THR A 36 -7.39 -5.21 11.88
CA THR A 36 -6.24 -4.71 11.13
C THR A 36 -5.57 -5.92 10.47
N PRO A 37 -5.24 -5.89 9.16
CA PRO A 37 -4.51 -6.97 8.53
C PRO A 37 -3.19 -7.15 9.27
N SER A 38 -3.19 -8.09 10.21
CA SER A 38 -2.00 -8.51 10.95
C SER A 38 -1.13 -9.19 9.92
N GLY A 39 -0.06 -8.52 9.49
CA GLY A 39 0.93 -9.10 8.61
C GLY A 39 1.31 -10.48 9.14
N ALA A 40 1.13 -11.50 8.31
CA ALA A 40 1.50 -12.86 8.63
C ALA A 40 2.99 -12.85 9.03
N LYS A 41 3.27 -13.11 10.31
CA LYS A 41 4.63 -13.15 10.82
C LYS A 41 5.34 -14.33 10.16
N VAL A 42 6.18 -14.03 9.18
CA VAL A 42 6.99 -15.05 8.51
C VAL A 42 7.98 -15.58 9.53
N THR A 43 7.76 -16.81 9.97
CA THR A 43 8.63 -17.47 10.95
C THR A 43 10.03 -17.61 10.35
N GLY A 44 11.01 -16.89 10.89
CA GLY A 44 12.40 -16.87 10.42
C GLY A 44 12.82 -15.59 9.67
N ALA A 45 11.92 -14.63 9.45
CA ALA A 45 12.30 -13.34 8.90
C ALA A 45 13.15 -12.55 9.92
N THR A 46 14.21 -11.91 9.43
CA THR A 46 14.98 -10.99 10.26
C THR A 46 14.21 -9.65 10.40
N PRO A 47 14.49 -8.85 11.43
CA PRO A 47 13.91 -7.52 11.56
C PRO A 47 14.13 -6.63 10.32
N LYS A 48 15.18 -6.88 9.57
CA LYS A 48 15.48 -6.19 8.32
C LYS A 48 14.57 -6.64 7.18
N ASP A 49 14.24 -7.93 7.13
CA ASP A 49 13.32 -8.47 6.13
C ASP A 49 11.88 -7.97 6.39
N GLU A 50 11.47 -7.89 7.67
CA GLU A 50 10.18 -7.32 8.04
C GLU A 50 10.07 -5.85 7.62
N ALA A 51 11.12 -5.06 7.84
CA ALA A 51 11.17 -3.67 7.39
C ALA A 51 11.13 -3.54 5.86
N ALA A 52 11.83 -4.45 5.14
CA ALA A 52 11.80 -4.47 3.68
C ALA A 52 10.40 -4.79 3.14
N MET A 53 9.72 -5.75 3.74
CA MET A 53 8.33 -6.09 3.38
C MET A 53 7.39 -4.91 3.64
N ARG A 54 7.49 -4.25 4.78
CA ARG A 54 6.68 -3.07 5.10
C ARG A 54 6.94 -1.91 4.14
N LEU A 55 8.19 -1.71 3.74
CA LEU A 55 8.55 -0.70 2.75
C LEU A 55 7.94 -1.02 1.39
N ALA A 56 8.01 -2.27 0.95
CA ALA A 56 7.41 -2.73 -0.31
C ALA A 56 5.88 -2.57 -0.30
N ASP A 57 5.24 -2.97 0.78
CA ASP A 57 3.79 -2.86 0.99
C ASP A 57 3.32 -1.40 0.90
N GLU A 58 4.00 -0.49 1.58
CA GLU A 58 3.66 0.94 1.55
C GLU A 58 3.82 1.55 0.15
N ILE A 59 4.90 1.18 -0.57
CA ILE A 59 5.11 1.62 -1.95
C ILE A 59 3.97 1.10 -2.84
N CYS A 60 3.62 -0.18 -2.75
CA CYS A 60 2.58 -0.78 -3.58
C CYS A 60 1.19 -0.24 -3.25
N SER A 61 0.89 0.01 -1.98
CA SER A 61 -0.35 0.69 -1.56
C SER A 61 -0.46 2.09 -2.17
N ARG A 62 0.63 2.86 -2.17
CA ARG A 62 0.67 4.18 -2.84
C ARG A 62 0.51 4.03 -4.35
N GLU A 63 1.20 3.09 -4.99
CA GLU A 63 1.08 2.86 -6.44
C GLU A 63 -0.36 2.47 -6.82
N ALA A 64 -1.04 1.64 -6.02
CA ALA A 64 -2.44 1.31 -6.20
C ALA A 64 -3.36 2.54 -6.06
N ALA A 65 -3.15 3.35 -5.02
CA ALA A 65 -3.89 4.60 -4.82
C ALA A 65 -3.70 5.59 -5.98
N CYS A 66 -2.57 5.54 -6.65
CA CYS A 66 -2.23 6.35 -7.81
C CYS A 66 -2.65 5.73 -9.16
N SER A 67 -3.44 4.67 -9.15
CA SER A 67 -3.87 3.95 -10.37
C SER A 67 -2.70 3.39 -11.20
N ASN A 68 -1.57 3.13 -10.57
CA ASN A 68 -0.39 2.52 -11.19
C ASN A 68 -0.42 0.98 -11.10
N VAL A 69 -1.51 0.41 -10.57
CA VAL A 69 -1.77 -1.03 -10.52
C VAL A 69 -3.07 -1.32 -11.25
N GLY A 70 -3.05 -2.26 -12.19
CA GLY A 70 -4.19 -2.65 -13.01
C GLY A 70 -3.84 -2.82 -14.48
N ASP A 71 -4.84 -3.05 -15.31
CA ASP A 71 -4.66 -3.25 -16.75
C ASP A 71 -4.10 -1.98 -17.42
N GLY A 72 -2.99 -2.14 -18.13
CA GLY A 72 -2.29 -1.04 -18.80
C GLY A 72 -1.50 -0.11 -17.88
N ALA A 73 -1.53 -0.33 -16.57
CA ALA A 73 -0.75 0.42 -15.59
C ALA A 73 0.71 -0.10 -15.49
N LYS A 74 1.51 0.56 -14.64
CA LYS A 74 2.91 0.18 -14.38
C LYS A 74 3.04 -1.26 -13.88
N TYR A 75 2.15 -1.67 -12.99
CA TYR A 75 2.05 -3.02 -12.47
C TYR A 75 0.70 -3.62 -12.87
N ARG A 76 0.71 -4.83 -13.45
CA ARG A 76 -0.53 -5.49 -13.85
C ARG A 76 -1.39 -5.87 -12.64
N THR A 77 -0.76 -6.29 -11.55
CA THR A 77 -1.41 -6.69 -10.31
C THR A 77 -0.61 -6.18 -9.11
N GLU A 78 -1.22 -6.23 -7.93
CA GLU A 78 -0.55 -5.89 -6.66
C GLU A 78 0.59 -6.86 -6.37
N GLU A 79 0.43 -8.15 -6.66
CA GLU A 79 1.48 -9.17 -6.50
C GLU A 79 2.69 -8.87 -7.40
N ALA A 80 2.46 -8.35 -8.61
CA ALA A 80 3.56 -7.93 -9.50
C ALA A 80 4.32 -6.74 -8.91
N CYS A 81 3.62 -5.79 -8.29
CA CYS A 81 4.25 -4.70 -7.56
C CYS A 81 5.04 -5.21 -6.37
N MET A 82 4.44 -6.08 -5.54
CA MET A 82 5.09 -6.64 -4.36
C MET A 82 6.33 -7.47 -4.72
N ALA A 83 6.31 -8.21 -5.82
CA ALA A 83 7.47 -8.95 -6.30
C ALA A 83 8.63 -8.02 -6.71
N ASP A 84 8.35 -6.93 -7.43
CA ASP A 84 9.33 -5.94 -7.84
C ASP A 84 9.89 -5.16 -6.64
N GLN A 85 9.02 -4.64 -5.79
CA GLN A 85 9.43 -3.88 -4.62
C GLN A 85 10.07 -4.74 -3.53
N GLY A 86 9.62 -5.97 -3.36
CA GLY A 86 10.25 -6.95 -2.46
C GLY A 86 11.70 -7.30 -2.85
N ALA A 87 12.02 -7.27 -4.13
CA ALA A 87 13.40 -7.43 -4.61
C ALA A 87 14.26 -6.17 -4.38
N THR A 88 13.66 -4.98 -4.45
CA THR A 88 14.41 -3.70 -4.37
C THR A 88 14.51 -3.13 -2.96
N ALA A 89 13.51 -3.34 -2.12
CA ALA A 89 13.46 -2.80 -0.75
C ALA A 89 14.66 -3.23 0.12
N PRO A 90 15.11 -4.49 0.14
CA PRO A 90 16.30 -4.88 0.90
C PRO A 90 17.55 -4.12 0.47
N VAL A 91 17.71 -3.86 -0.84
CA VAL A 91 18.84 -3.10 -1.37
C VAL A 91 18.78 -1.64 -0.94
N GLN A 92 17.59 -1.06 -0.88
CA GLN A 92 17.41 0.30 -0.36
C GLN A 92 17.75 0.39 1.13
N LEU A 93 17.23 -0.53 1.94
CA LEU A 93 17.52 -0.59 3.37
C LEU A 93 18.99 -0.88 3.69
N SER A 94 19.69 -1.60 2.82
CA SER A 94 21.13 -1.86 3.02
C SER A 94 22.02 -0.62 2.98
N ARG A 95 21.50 0.48 2.41
CA ARG A 95 22.19 1.77 2.35
C ARG A 95 22.03 2.59 3.63
N TRP A 96 21.15 2.18 4.54
CA TRP A 96 21.00 2.85 5.83
C TRP A 96 22.06 2.36 6.81
N SER A 97 22.59 3.27 7.60
CA SER A 97 23.63 2.98 8.61
C SER A 97 23.10 2.34 9.88
N CYS A 98 21.77 2.17 9.99
CA CYS A 98 21.09 1.60 11.15
C CYS A 98 20.11 0.50 10.71
N THR A 99 19.61 -0.25 11.68
CA THR A 99 18.50 -1.18 11.47
C THR A 99 17.19 -0.45 11.75
N PRO A 100 16.19 -0.50 10.84
CA PRO A 100 14.90 0.21 10.99
C PRO A 100 14.16 -0.09 12.29
N THR A 101 14.37 -1.27 12.86
CA THR A 101 13.78 -1.64 14.16
C THR A 101 14.37 -0.91 15.35
N GLN A 102 15.60 -0.38 15.22
CA GLN A 102 16.25 0.41 16.27
C GLN A 102 15.79 1.87 16.25
N THR A 103 15.24 2.31 15.13
CA THR A 103 14.81 3.69 14.90
C THR A 103 13.39 3.72 14.31
N GLN A 104 12.48 3.04 15.01
CA GLN A 104 11.10 2.85 14.54
C GLN A 104 10.42 4.17 14.17
N ALA A 105 10.59 5.24 14.95
CA ALA A 105 9.98 6.53 14.68
C ALA A 105 10.40 7.11 13.32
N GLY A 106 11.70 7.10 13.01
CA GLY A 106 12.21 7.58 11.73
C GLY A 106 11.76 6.72 10.55
N PHE A 107 11.62 5.41 10.76
CA PHE A 107 11.08 4.52 9.73
C PHE A 107 9.60 4.78 9.47
N GLU A 108 8.78 4.96 10.50
CA GLU A 108 7.36 5.30 10.35
C GLU A 108 7.17 6.65 9.63
N GLU A 109 8.02 7.64 9.89
CA GLU A 109 7.99 8.90 9.15
C GLU A 109 8.35 8.72 7.67
N CYS A 110 9.30 7.83 7.35
CA CYS A 110 9.61 7.48 5.98
C CYS A 110 8.40 6.83 5.28
N LEU A 111 7.74 5.86 5.92
CA LEU A 111 6.54 5.23 5.37
C LEU A 111 5.41 6.25 5.17
N ALA A 112 5.20 7.14 6.14
CA ALA A 112 4.21 8.21 6.01
C ALA A 112 4.52 9.18 4.86
N ALA A 113 5.79 9.49 4.62
CA ALA A 113 6.21 10.31 3.50
C ALA A 113 5.92 9.63 2.15
N ILE A 114 6.17 8.33 2.03
CA ILE A 114 5.82 7.55 0.83
C ILE A 114 4.31 7.61 0.57
N ARG A 115 3.49 7.41 1.61
CA ARG A 115 2.04 7.44 1.53
C ARG A 115 1.50 8.79 1.09
N SER A 116 2.13 9.88 1.51
CA SER A 116 1.72 11.25 1.20
C SER A 116 2.26 11.78 -0.13
N GLU A 117 3.12 11.02 -0.82
CA GLU A 117 3.72 11.46 -2.08
C GLU A 117 2.66 11.56 -3.18
N ARG A 118 2.75 12.63 -3.99
CA ARG A 118 1.75 12.92 -5.02
C ARG A 118 1.77 11.89 -6.14
N CYS A 119 0.59 11.62 -6.70
CA CYS A 119 0.44 10.70 -7.83
C CYS A 119 0.90 11.27 -9.17
N GLU A 120 0.99 12.58 -9.30
CA GLU A 120 1.37 13.29 -10.53
C GLU A 120 2.82 13.05 -10.95
N THR A 121 3.64 12.62 -10.02
CA THR A 121 5.04 12.28 -10.26
C THR A 121 5.27 10.79 -9.98
N PRO A 122 6.07 10.09 -10.80
CA PRO A 122 6.52 8.75 -10.44
C PRO A 122 7.16 8.80 -9.04
N LEU A 123 6.90 7.78 -8.22
CA LEU A 123 7.54 7.70 -6.91
C LEU A 123 9.06 7.82 -7.11
N PRO A 124 9.72 8.84 -6.55
CA PRO A 124 11.16 8.94 -6.63
C PRO A 124 11.77 7.74 -5.90
N ARG A 125 13.05 7.46 -6.16
CA ARG A 125 13.75 6.48 -5.33
C ARG A 125 13.59 6.89 -3.87
N VAL A 126 13.29 5.91 -3.02
CA VAL A 126 12.97 6.15 -1.61
C VAL A 126 14.05 6.96 -0.89
N ASP A 127 15.33 6.74 -1.23
CA ASP A 127 16.47 7.49 -0.69
C ASP A 127 16.48 8.99 -1.07
N ARG A 128 15.67 9.41 -2.04
CA ARG A 128 15.49 10.84 -2.38
C ARG A 128 14.45 11.54 -1.53
N LEU A 129 13.51 10.80 -0.94
CA LEU A 129 12.59 11.36 0.04
C LEU A 129 13.38 11.77 1.28
N VAL A 130 13.23 13.02 1.70
CA VAL A 130 14.00 13.56 2.85
C VAL A 130 13.79 12.71 4.10
N ALA A 131 12.55 12.31 4.38
CA ALA A 131 12.21 11.47 5.53
C ALA A 131 12.83 10.05 5.46
N CYS A 132 13.15 9.55 4.26
CA CYS A 132 13.69 8.21 4.04
C CYS A 132 15.22 8.18 3.88
N ARG A 133 15.89 9.31 4.04
CA ARG A 133 17.35 9.33 4.03
C ARG A 133 17.90 8.67 5.29
N SER A 134 19.02 7.98 5.16
CA SER A 134 19.69 7.31 6.29
C SER A 134 19.84 8.23 7.51
N VAL A 135 20.25 9.48 7.31
CA VAL A 135 20.39 10.47 8.38
C VAL A 135 19.06 10.79 9.08
N SER A 136 17.95 10.81 8.35
CA SER A 136 16.62 11.10 8.90
C SER A 136 16.06 9.89 9.65
N VAL A 137 16.27 8.70 9.12
CA VAL A 137 15.79 7.45 9.72
C VAL A 137 16.67 7.04 10.91
N CYS A 138 17.98 7.18 10.80
CA CYS A 138 18.95 6.67 11.78
C CYS A 138 19.36 7.68 12.84
N GLY A 139 19.11 8.95 12.64
CA GLY A 139 19.54 10.04 13.52
C GLY A 139 18.59 10.39 14.67
N ARG A 140 17.51 9.61 14.85
CA ARG A 140 16.47 9.87 15.87
C ARG A 140 16.42 8.80 16.93
#